data_79d31e6ba276021c50dadb8a5c4e5c64
#
_entry.id   79d31e6ba276021c50dadb8a5c4e5c64
#
_cell.length_a   1.000
_cell.length_b   1.000
_cell.length_c   1.000
_cell.angle_alpha   90.00
_cell.angle_beta   90.00
_cell.angle_gamma   90.00
#
_symmetry.space_group_name_H-M   'P 1'
#
loop_
_entity.id
_entity.type
_entity.pdbx_description
1 polymer ?
#
loop_
_entity_poly.entity_id
_entity_poly.type
_entity_poly.pdbx_seq_one_letter_code
_entity_poly.pdbx_strand_id
1 'polypeptide(L)'
;MILVEATTQRIASRSDRTRWIALFVVCLGQLMIVLDTTIVNVALPSIQRDLHFSQSSLTWVIDGYLITFGSLLLLAGRLGDLFGRKRIFLIGLASFVVASMICGVAQSEAMLIGARFAQGAAAALTSAVVVAIISVEFPEAGDRAKAMSAYTFVVAGGASLGLLLGGILTQAINWHWIFFVNLPIGAAAFFFGRRLIVENEGLGVAEGIDWLGSILVTAASIIGIYALIKIPEWGWTGGRTLGVIGASLALLAAFVAFESRTRNPIMPLRILGDRSLVASNLVRGFLVTGAFSTFFLGALYLEHVRRFDAIQIGLAFMAMSVALAAMSAGISARLVARFGPKRTLVGGIASAVAGLLIFSQAGEHTPYFPVMFAGLALLGIGFGAANPPLMMIALEDVPAADAGLASGTIQVSIQLSAAVGLAALGTIATDRTNSLESAGESVSSALSGGYHLAFLIAAGAAAVGILIALFVLRSPTAQEVEAEIEEGAPVGVEAESAELQAA
;
A
#
# COMPACT_ATOMS: atom_id res chain seq x y z
N MET A 1 18.14 25.67 -7.90
CA MET A 1 18.31 26.44 -6.63
C MET A 1 17.23 27.50 -6.48
N ILE A 2 17.08 28.48 -7.39
CA ILE A 2 16.08 29.57 -7.34
C ILE A 2 14.62 29.09 -7.25
N LEU A 3 14.25 28.02 -7.96
CA LEU A 3 12.89 27.46 -7.96
C LEU A 3 12.53 26.75 -6.65
N VAL A 4 13.50 26.08 -6.02
CA VAL A 4 13.30 25.42 -4.72
C VAL A 4 13.13 26.47 -3.62
N GLU A 5 13.92 27.55 -3.64
CA GLU A 5 13.79 28.66 -2.70
C GLU A 5 12.43 29.37 -2.82
N ALA A 6 11.95 29.64 -4.04
CA ALA A 6 10.65 30.25 -4.26
C ALA A 6 9.48 29.39 -3.77
N THR A 7 9.57 28.07 -3.92
CA THR A 7 8.56 27.14 -3.41
C THR A 7 8.60 27.07 -1.87
N THR A 8 9.79 27.04 -1.29
CA THR A 8 9.97 27.02 0.18
C THR A 8 9.46 28.31 0.81
N GLN A 9 9.72 29.48 0.22
CA GLN A 9 9.17 30.76 0.70
C GLN A 9 7.63 30.84 0.59
N ARG A 10 7.03 30.30 -0.47
CA ARG A 10 5.56 30.23 -0.60
C ARG A 10 4.94 29.31 0.45
N ILE A 11 5.61 28.22 0.84
CA ILE A 11 5.16 27.32 1.88
C ILE A 11 5.28 27.96 3.26
N ALA A 12 6.41 28.61 3.55
CA ALA A 12 6.66 29.29 4.82
C ALA A 12 5.68 30.44 5.10
N SER A 13 5.12 31.05 4.05
CA SER A 13 4.13 32.15 4.19
C SER A 13 2.69 31.64 4.42
N ARG A 14 2.43 30.34 4.38
CA ARG A 14 1.08 29.78 4.57
C ARG A 14 0.79 29.53 6.04
N SER A 15 -0.47 29.80 6.43
CA SER A 15 -0.92 29.46 7.78
C SER A 15 -0.93 27.94 7.97
N ASP A 16 -0.55 27.47 9.13
CA ASP A 16 -0.58 26.04 9.50
C ASP A 16 -1.94 25.39 9.21
N ARG A 17 -3.02 26.12 9.46
CA ARG A 17 -4.37 25.67 9.15
C ARG A 17 -4.54 25.29 7.67
N THR A 18 -3.98 26.04 6.75
CA THR A 18 -4.09 25.77 5.31
C THR A 18 -3.31 24.51 4.92
N ARG A 19 -2.13 24.27 5.51
CA ARG A 19 -1.30 23.09 5.30
C ARG A 19 -2.03 21.82 5.76
N TRP A 20 -2.64 21.86 6.96
CA TRP A 20 -3.42 20.73 7.48
C TRP A 20 -4.70 20.43 6.67
N ILE A 21 -5.35 21.47 6.12
CA ILE A 21 -6.50 21.27 5.22
C ILE A 21 -6.02 20.66 3.88
N ALA A 22 -4.86 21.07 3.35
CA ALA A 22 -4.28 20.46 2.15
C ALA A 22 -3.96 18.97 2.39
N LEU A 23 -3.40 18.61 3.56
CA LEU A 23 -3.21 17.22 3.97
C LEU A 23 -4.52 16.44 3.97
N PHE A 24 -5.59 17.01 4.58
CA PHE A 24 -6.90 16.37 4.60
C PHE A 24 -7.42 16.07 3.19
N VAL A 25 -7.22 16.98 2.24
CA VAL A 25 -7.63 16.80 0.83
C VAL A 25 -6.82 15.68 0.16
N VAL A 26 -5.52 15.65 0.39
CA VAL A 26 -4.65 14.57 -0.15
C VAL A 26 -5.03 13.23 0.45
N CYS A 27 -5.28 13.18 1.75
CA CYS A 27 -5.77 12.00 2.45
C CYS A 27 -7.16 11.55 1.96
N LEU A 28 -8.04 12.49 1.59
CA LEU A 28 -9.35 12.17 1.03
C LEU A 28 -9.23 11.50 -0.35
N GLY A 29 -8.31 11.98 -1.21
CA GLY A 29 -8.00 11.32 -2.47
C GLY A 29 -7.44 9.91 -2.27
N GLN A 30 -6.54 9.72 -1.31
CA GLN A 30 -6.00 8.39 -0.99
C GLN A 30 -7.06 7.47 -0.37
N LEU A 31 -7.92 7.99 0.50
CA LEU A 31 -9.04 7.26 1.08
C LEU A 31 -9.95 6.69 -0.02
N MET A 32 -10.29 7.50 -1.02
CA MET A 32 -11.09 7.07 -2.17
C MET A 32 -10.49 5.84 -2.86
N ILE A 33 -9.16 5.86 -3.09
CA ILE A 33 -8.45 4.75 -3.75
C ILE A 33 -8.47 3.48 -2.87
N VAL A 34 -8.23 3.63 -1.57
CA VAL A 34 -8.24 2.50 -0.62
C VAL A 34 -9.63 1.92 -0.45
N LEU A 35 -10.66 2.78 -0.36
CA LEU A 35 -12.06 2.36 -0.32
C LEU A 35 -12.39 1.54 -1.56
N ASP A 36 -12.06 2.04 -2.75
CA ASP A 36 -12.35 1.37 -4.02
C ASP A 36 -11.70 -0.02 -4.12
N THR A 37 -10.48 -0.16 -3.63
CA THR A 37 -9.77 -1.45 -3.63
C THR A 37 -10.48 -2.50 -2.77
N THR A 38 -11.11 -2.12 -1.68
CA THR A 38 -11.71 -3.04 -0.71
C THR A 38 -13.23 -3.20 -0.87
N ILE A 39 -13.92 -2.14 -1.24
CA ILE A 39 -15.39 -2.10 -1.38
C ILE A 39 -15.91 -3.10 -2.41
N VAL A 40 -15.14 -3.32 -3.49
CA VAL A 40 -15.48 -4.23 -4.59
C VAL A 40 -15.55 -5.68 -4.12
N ASN A 41 -14.68 -6.09 -3.18
CA ASN A 41 -14.60 -7.49 -2.72
C ASN A 41 -15.95 -8.02 -2.22
N VAL A 42 -16.67 -7.19 -1.47
CA VAL A 42 -17.97 -7.53 -0.89
C VAL A 42 -19.08 -7.55 -1.94
N ALA A 43 -18.93 -6.80 -3.01
CA ALA A 43 -19.92 -6.70 -4.09
C ALA A 43 -19.77 -7.80 -5.18
N LEU A 44 -18.63 -8.51 -5.21
CA LEU A 44 -18.33 -9.52 -6.25
C LEU A 44 -19.46 -10.52 -6.50
N PRO A 45 -20.10 -11.13 -5.48
CA PRO A 45 -21.20 -12.08 -5.72
C PRO A 45 -22.41 -11.44 -6.39
N SER A 46 -22.68 -10.17 -6.10
CA SER A 46 -23.76 -9.42 -6.73
C SER A 46 -23.44 -9.03 -8.17
N ILE A 47 -22.19 -8.59 -8.41
CA ILE A 47 -21.67 -8.31 -9.77
C ILE A 47 -21.69 -9.59 -10.62
N GLN A 48 -21.28 -10.74 -10.06
CA GLN A 48 -21.28 -12.02 -10.75
C GLN A 48 -22.68 -12.40 -11.23
N ARG A 49 -23.68 -12.27 -10.37
CA ARG A 49 -25.08 -12.62 -10.70
C ARG A 49 -25.69 -11.68 -11.74
N ASP A 50 -25.42 -10.39 -11.62
CA ASP A 50 -26.06 -9.36 -12.45
C ASP A 50 -25.47 -9.30 -13.85
N LEU A 51 -24.14 -9.37 -13.97
CA LEU A 51 -23.43 -9.33 -15.25
C LEU A 51 -23.08 -10.72 -15.81
N HIS A 52 -23.53 -11.81 -15.16
CA HIS A 52 -23.34 -13.21 -15.57
C HIS A 52 -21.86 -13.62 -15.71
N PHE A 53 -20.99 -13.08 -14.84
CA PHE A 53 -19.57 -13.45 -14.84
C PHE A 53 -19.35 -14.95 -14.58
N SER A 54 -18.45 -15.55 -15.36
CA SER A 54 -17.88 -16.84 -14.99
C SER A 54 -17.00 -16.70 -13.75
N GLN A 55 -16.77 -17.81 -13.02
CA GLN A 55 -15.88 -17.78 -11.84
C GLN A 55 -14.46 -17.29 -12.21
N SER A 56 -13.97 -17.66 -13.38
CA SER A 56 -12.64 -17.25 -13.84
C SER A 56 -12.56 -15.82 -14.36
N SER A 57 -13.63 -15.29 -14.94
CA SER A 57 -13.64 -13.89 -15.42
C SER A 57 -13.88 -12.88 -14.30
N LEU A 58 -14.54 -13.30 -13.22
CA LEU A 58 -14.84 -12.41 -12.08
C LEU A 58 -13.58 -11.86 -11.41
N THR A 59 -12.51 -12.63 -11.33
CA THR A 59 -11.24 -12.20 -10.73
C THR A 59 -10.66 -10.98 -11.45
N TRP A 60 -10.90 -10.83 -12.77
CA TRP A 60 -10.44 -9.69 -13.55
C TRP A 60 -10.99 -8.34 -13.10
N VAL A 61 -12.10 -8.33 -12.38
CA VAL A 61 -12.63 -7.09 -11.78
C VAL A 61 -11.64 -6.53 -10.74
N ILE A 62 -10.93 -7.39 -10.02
CA ILE A 62 -9.90 -7.00 -9.07
C ILE A 62 -8.54 -6.91 -9.77
N ASP A 63 -8.18 -7.95 -10.51
CA ASP A 63 -6.86 -8.12 -11.12
C ASP A 63 -6.55 -7.04 -12.15
N GLY A 64 -7.54 -6.65 -12.98
CA GLY A 64 -7.38 -5.57 -13.95
C GLY A 64 -6.99 -4.24 -13.29
N TYR A 65 -7.58 -3.93 -12.14
CA TYR A 65 -7.20 -2.77 -11.34
C TYR A 65 -5.80 -2.92 -10.74
N LEU A 66 -5.50 -4.03 -10.08
CA LEU A 66 -4.22 -4.24 -9.38
C LEU A 66 -3.03 -4.26 -10.34
N ILE A 67 -3.18 -4.88 -11.51
CA ILE A 67 -2.13 -4.92 -12.55
C ILE A 67 -1.77 -3.50 -12.98
N THR A 68 -2.74 -2.69 -13.38
CA THR A 68 -2.46 -1.33 -13.86
C THR A 68 -2.03 -0.42 -12.73
N PHE A 69 -2.61 -0.54 -11.55
CA PHE A 69 -2.21 0.23 -10.38
C PHE A 69 -0.74 -0.03 -10.02
N GLY A 70 -0.37 -1.29 -9.82
CA GLY A 70 0.99 -1.66 -9.41
C GLY A 70 2.05 -1.36 -10.48
N SER A 71 1.75 -1.68 -11.74
CA SER A 71 2.70 -1.55 -12.85
C SER A 71 3.01 -0.10 -13.22
N LEU A 72 2.01 0.78 -13.15
CA LEU A 72 2.14 2.19 -13.56
C LEU A 72 2.64 3.10 -12.44
N LEU A 73 2.79 2.60 -11.22
CA LEU A 73 3.11 3.44 -10.07
C LEU A 73 4.46 4.16 -10.20
N LEU A 74 5.50 3.46 -10.71
CA LEU A 74 6.82 4.06 -10.97
C LEU A 74 6.75 5.14 -12.03
N LEU A 75 6.11 4.85 -13.14
CA LEU A 75 5.90 5.81 -14.23
C LEU A 75 5.12 7.02 -13.73
N ALA A 76 4.05 6.80 -12.95
CA ALA A 76 3.22 7.86 -12.39
C ALA A 76 4.01 8.78 -11.44
N GLY A 77 4.90 8.23 -10.63
CA GLY A 77 5.82 8.99 -9.78
C GLY A 77 6.73 9.89 -10.60
N ARG A 78 7.34 9.33 -11.66
CA ARG A 78 8.20 10.11 -12.56
C ARG A 78 7.44 11.19 -13.32
N LEU A 79 6.23 10.92 -13.78
CA LEU A 79 5.35 11.93 -14.37
C LEU A 79 5.06 13.08 -13.39
N GLY A 80 4.89 12.75 -12.10
CA GLY A 80 4.72 13.73 -11.02
C GLY A 80 5.91 14.67 -10.88
N ASP A 81 7.14 14.13 -10.96
CA ASP A 81 8.36 14.94 -10.87
C ASP A 81 8.56 15.81 -12.12
N LEU A 82 8.21 15.32 -13.32
CA LEU A 82 8.39 16.04 -14.59
C LEU A 82 7.33 17.11 -14.84
N PHE A 83 6.06 16.79 -14.61
CA PHE A 83 4.93 17.66 -14.95
C PHE A 83 4.33 18.41 -13.76
N GLY A 84 4.83 18.13 -12.55
CA GLY A 84 4.33 18.71 -11.31
C GLY A 84 3.36 17.76 -10.58
N ARG A 85 3.66 17.54 -9.32
CA ARG A 85 2.95 16.56 -8.46
C ARG A 85 1.47 16.90 -8.29
N LYS A 86 1.14 18.18 -8.11
CA LYS A 86 -0.24 18.66 -8.04
C LYS A 86 -1.02 18.35 -9.32
N ARG A 87 -0.43 18.59 -10.49
CA ARG A 87 -1.09 18.31 -11.78
C ARG A 87 -1.40 16.84 -11.94
N ILE A 88 -0.42 15.97 -11.68
CA ILE A 88 -0.59 14.52 -11.79
C ILE A 88 -1.62 14.02 -10.78
N PHE A 89 -1.62 14.52 -9.54
CA PHE A 89 -2.64 14.21 -8.54
C PHE A 89 -4.05 14.56 -9.04
N LEU A 90 -4.25 15.77 -9.57
CA LEU A 90 -5.56 16.22 -10.06
C LEU A 90 -6.01 15.47 -11.32
N ILE A 91 -5.09 15.17 -12.25
CA ILE A 91 -5.40 14.35 -13.43
C ILE A 91 -5.80 12.93 -12.99
N GLY A 92 -5.05 12.35 -12.06
CA GLY A 92 -5.36 11.04 -11.49
C GLY A 92 -6.74 11.01 -10.84
N LEU A 93 -7.07 11.99 -9.97
CA LEU A 93 -8.39 12.08 -9.35
C LEU A 93 -9.53 12.21 -10.38
N ALA A 94 -9.37 13.09 -11.37
CA ALA A 94 -10.40 13.29 -12.40
C ALA A 94 -10.59 12.01 -13.24
N SER A 95 -9.50 11.39 -13.67
CA SER A 95 -9.53 10.13 -14.44
C SER A 95 -10.12 8.99 -13.61
N PHE A 96 -9.80 8.92 -12.31
CA PHE A 96 -10.37 7.92 -11.40
C PHE A 96 -11.88 8.06 -11.25
N VAL A 97 -12.37 9.29 -11.05
CA VAL A 97 -13.81 9.56 -10.96
C VAL A 97 -14.53 9.17 -12.26
N VAL A 98 -13.96 9.53 -13.42
CA VAL A 98 -14.54 9.15 -14.72
C VAL A 98 -14.57 7.63 -14.89
N ALA A 99 -13.46 6.94 -14.61
CA ALA A 99 -13.41 5.49 -14.68
C ALA A 99 -14.39 4.82 -13.70
N SER A 100 -14.52 5.38 -12.49
CA SER A 100 -15.49 4.92 -11.50
C SER A 100 -16.95 5.09 -11.98
N MET A 101 -17.26 6.20 -12.64
CA MET A 101 -18.57 6.38 -13.28
C MET A 101 -18.84 5.30 -14.34
N ILE A 102 -17.84 4.99 -15.17
CA ILE A 102 -17.97 3.94 -16.19
C ILE A 102 -18.17 2.57 -15.53
N CYS A 103 -17.46 2.26 -14.45
CA CYS A 103 -17.71 1.05 -13.65
C CYS A 103 -19.16 1.02 -13.11
N GLY A 104 -19.63 2.15 -12.57
CA GLY A 104 -20.97 2.27 -11.99
C GLY A 104 -22.11 2.16 -12.99
N VAL A 105 -21.88 2.36 -14.29
CA VAL A 105 -22.90 2.18 -15.37
C VAL A 105 -22.61 0.94 -16.22
N ALA A 106 -21.69 0.07 -15.81
CA ALA A 106 -21.30 -1.09 -16.60
C ALA A 106 -22.47 -2.09 -16.77
N GLN A 107 -22.70 -2.50 -18.02
CA GLN A 107 -23.76 -3.44 -18.42
C GLN A 107 -23.19 -4.74 -19.00
N SER A 108 -21.88 -4.93 -18.97
CA SER A 108 -21.22 -6.14 -19.47
C SER A 108 -19.90 -6.38 -18.73
N GLU A 109 -19.46 -7.65 -18.71
CA GLU A 109 -18.17 -8.05 -18.18
C GLU A 109 -17.01 -7.21 -18.77
N ALA A 110 -16.96 -7.10 -20.10
CA ALA A 110 -15.88 -6.41 -20.80
C ALA A 110 -15.84 -4.91 -20.46
N MET A 111 -17.00 -4.27 -20.31
CA MET A 111 -17.08 -2.86 -19.92
C MET A 111 -16.56 -2.65 -18.50
N LEU A 112 -16.98 -3.49 -17.55
CA LEU A 112 -16.52 -3.40 -16.17
C LEU A 112 -15.01 -3.66 -16.05
N ILE A 113 -14.51 -4.73 -16.67
CA ILE A 113 -13.08 -5.08 -16.65
C ILE A 113 -12.26 -3.94 -17.29
N GLY A 114 -12.64 -3.45 -18.47
CA GLY A 114 -11.93 -2.35 -19.15
C GLY A 114 -11.91 -1.06 -18.29
N ALA A 115 -13.03 -0.73 -17.65
CA ALA A 115 -13.11 0.42 -16.75
C ALA A 115 -12.21 0.23 -15.50
N ARG A 116 -12.10 -1.00 -14.95
CA ARG A 116 -11.21 -1.33 -13.84
C ARG A 116 -9.74 -1.16 -14.20
N PHE A 117 -9.31 -1.54 -15.42
CA PHE A 117 -7.96 -1.24 -15.90
C PHE A 117 -7.69 0.28 -15.95
N ALA A 118 -8.61 1.06 -16.48
CA ALA A 118 -8.50 2.52 -16.52
C ALA A 118 -8.47 3.13 -15.11
N GLN A 119 -9.29 2.61 -14.20
CA GLN A 119 -9.38 3.06 -12.82
C GLN A 119 -8.09 2.77 -12.04
N GLY A 120 -7.46 1.58 -12.24
CA GLY A 120 -6.17 1.24 -11.65
C GLY A 120 -5.04 2.16 -12.15
N ALA A 121 -5.02 2.50 -13.44
CA ALA A 121 -4.07 3.46 -14.00
C ALA A 121 -4.24 4.86 -13.37
N ALA A 122 -5.47 5.32 -13.20
CA ALA A 122 -5.78 6.60 -12.56
C ALA A 122 -5.41 6.61 -11.06
N ALA A 123 -5.60 5.48 -10.37
CA ALA A 123 -5.16 5.28 -8.99
C ALA A 123 -3.65 5.41 -8.85
N ALA A 124 -2.88 4.83 -9.79
CA ALA A 124 -1.42 4.95 -9.82
C ALA A 124 -0.97 6.41 -9.92
N LEU A 125 -1.58 7.20 -10.83
CA LEU A 125 -1.28 8.64 -10.97
C LEU A 125 -1.54 9.41 -9.67
N THR A 126 -2.62 9.10 -8.99
CA THR A 126 -2.97 9.79 -7.74
C THR A 126 -2.05 9.38 -6.59
N SER A 127 -1.90 8.07 -6.34
CA SER A 127 -1.16 7.55 -5.17
C SER A 127 0.33 7.82 -5.23
N ALA A 128 0.95 7.76 -6.42
CA ALA A 128 2.40 7.89 -6.58
C ALA A 128 2.94 9.23 -6.06
N VAL A 129 2.15 10.29 -6.11
CA VAL A 129 2.59 11.64 -5.76
C VAL A 129 2.16 12.08 -4.36
N VAL A 130 1.30 11.32 -3.66
CA VAL A 130 0.75 11.68 -2.35
C VAL A 130 1.84 11.92 -1.31
N VAL A 131 2.75 10.96 -1.11
CA VAL A 131 3.81 11.05 -0.11
C VAL A 131 4.74 12.23 -0.42
N ALA A 132 5.04 12.45 -1.71
CA ALA A 132 5.88 13.55 -2.15
C ALA A 132 5.19 14.92 -1.93
N ILE A 133 3.87 15.02 -2.11
CA ILE A 133 3.11 16.25 -1.78
C ILE A 133 3.16 16.49 -0.27
N ILE A 134 2.95 15.48 0.56
CA ILE A 134 3.02 15.59 2.02
C ILE A 134 4.41 16.07 2.46
N SER A 135 5.49 15.51 1.89
CA SER A 135 6.86 15.88 2.24
C SER A 135 7.20 17.34 1.88
N VAL A 136 6.61 17.87 0.81
CA VAL A 136 6.77 19.27 0.41
C VAL A 136 5.95 20.21 1.29
N GLU A 137 4.69 19.87 1.59
CA GLU A 137 3.82 20.70 2.43
C GLU A 137 4.29 20.76 3.90
N PHE A 138 5.01 19.71 4.37
CA PHE A 138 5.52 19.60 5.73
C PHE A 138 7.05 19.41 5.73
N PRO A 139 7.84 20.47 5.52
CA PRO A 139 9.31 20.37 5.48
C PRO A 139 9.92 20.01 6.85
N GLU A 140 9.29 20.45 7.94
CA GLU A 140 9.76 20.18 9.30
C GLU A 140 9.52 18.72 9.69
N ALA A 141 10.55 18.06 10.23
CA ALA A 141 10.53 16.62 10.54
C ALA A 141 9.38 16.25 11.50
N GLY A 142 9.15 17.07 12.55
CA GLY A 142 8.09 16.82 13.52
C GLY A 142 6.68 16.88 12.93
N ASP A 143 6.39 17.88 12.11
CA ASP A 143 5.08 18.03 11.48
C ASP A 143 4.87 17.05 10.33
N ARG A 144 5.94 16.73 9.58
CA ARG A 144 5.93 15.66 8.58
C ARG A 144 5.61 14.29 9.20
N ALA A 145 6.17 13.98 10.37
CA ALA A 145 5.87 12.74 11.08
C ALA A 145 4.39 12.66 11.48
N LYS A 146 3.80 13.77 11.97
CA LYS A 146 2.37 13.84 12.29
C LYS A 146 1.51 13.70 11.03
N ALA A 147 1.87 14.35 9.94
CA ALA A 147 1.17 14.27 8.66
C ALA A 147 1.20 12.85 8.08
N MET A 148 2.36 12.17 8.13
CA MET A 148 2.51 10.78 7.70
C MET A 148 1.72 9.82 8.59
N SER A 149 1.63 10.09 9.89
CA SER A 149 0.79 9.30 10.81
C SER A 149 -0.70 9.43 10.46
N ALA A 150 -1.16 10.66 10.16
CA ALA A 150 -2.54 10.89 9.71
C ALA A 150 -2.83 10.19 8.37
N TYR A 151 -1.90 10.25 7.41
CA TYR A 151 -1.99 9.54 6.15
C TYR A 151 -2.10 8.02 6.36
N THR A 152 -1.22 7.43 7.20
CA THR A 152 -1.24 5.99 7.50
C THR A 152 -2.54 5.58 8.19
N PHE A 153 -3.06 6.41 9.09
CA PHE A 153 -4.36 6.19 9.73
C PHE A 153 -5.50 6.12 8.71
N VAL A 154 -5.51 7.05 7.73
CA VAL A 154 -6.53 7.10 6.68
C VAL A 154 -6.44 5.87 5.76
N VAL A 155 -5.23 5.45 5.37
CA VAL A 155 -5.02 4.25 4.55
C VAL A 155 -5.52 3.00 5.28
N ALA A 156 -5.16 2.84 6.54
CA ALA A 156 -5.55 1.68 7.33
C ALA A 156 -7.05 1.64 7.64
N GLY A 157 -7.62 2.77 8.05
CA GLY A 157 -9.04 2.90 8.34
C GLY A 157 -9.91 2.77 7.09
N GLY A 158 -9.40 3.28 5.97
CA GLY A 158 -10.07 3.22 4.66
C GLY A 158 -10.38 1.80 4.21
N ALA A 159 -9.46 0.86 4.43
CA ALA A 159 -9.66 -0.54 4.06
C ALA A 159 -10.89 -1.16 4.76
N SER A 160 -11.03 -0.94 6.06
CA SER A 160 -12.19 -1.46 6.82
C SER A 160 -13.48 -0.70 6.50
N LEU A 161 -13.39 0.62 6.31
CA LEU A 161 -14.53 1.42 5.87
C LEU A 161 -15.03 0.96 4.50
N GLY A 162 -14.12 0.57 3.58
CA GLY A 162 -14.49 0.05 2.26
C GLY A 162 -15.32 -1.22 2.36
N LEU A 163 -14.90 -2.20 3.16
CA LEU A 163 -15.67 -3.43 3.35
C LEU A 163 -17.07 -3.14 3.95
N LEU A 164 -17.13 -2.27 4.97
CA LEU A 164 -18.39 -1.90 5.60
C LEU A 164 -19.33 -1.16 4.65
N LEU A 165 -18.84 -0.13 3.97
CA LEU A 165 -19.62 0.64 2.99
C LEU A 165 -20.02 -0.22 1.80
N GLY A 166 -19.15 -1.14 1.35
CA GLY A 166 -19.45 -2.10 0.30
C GLY A 166 -20.65 -2.96 0.63
N GLY A 167 -20.67 -3.49 1.85
CA GLY A 167 -21.80 -4.26 2.36
C GLY A 167 -23.10 -3.45 2.42
N ILE A 168 -23.03 -2.27 3.04
CA ILE A 168 -24.20 -1.39 3.19
C ILE A 168 -24.76 -0.98 1.81
N LEU A 169 -23.91 -0.47 0.92
CA LEU A 169 -24.35 0.02 -0.39
C LEU A 169 -24.90 -1.11 -1.27
N THR A 170 -24.22 -2.26 -1.28
CA THR A 170 -24.65 -3.41 -2.09
C THR A 170 -25.97 -3.99 -1.60
N GLN A 171 -26.19 -4.06 -0.28
CA GLN A 171 -27.43 -4.60 0.28
C GLN A 171 -28.58 -3.60 0.30
N ALA A 172 -28.30 -2.33 0.65
CA ALA A 172 -29.37 -1.32 0.79
C ALA A 172 -29.85 -0.76 -0.55
N ILE A 173 -29.00 -0.75 -1.58
CA ILE A 173 -29.33 -0.15 -2.89
C ILE A 173 -29.01 -1.16 -4.00
N ASN A 174 -27.76 -1.21 -4.47
CA ASN A 174 -27.20 -2.20 -5.40
C ASN A 174 -25.68 -2.02 -5.53
N TRP A 175 -24.99 -2.95 -6.20
CA TRP A 175 -23.54 -2.93 -6.36
C TRP A 175 -22.98 -1.74 -7.16
N HIS A 176 -23.75 -1.10 -8.05
CA HIS A 176 -23.33 0.05 -8.83
C HIS A 176 -22.90 1.24 -7.94
N TRP A 177 -23.54 1.38 -6.76
CA TRP A 177 -23.27 2.47 -5.83
C TRP A 177 -21.89 2.38 -5.16
N ILE A 178 -21.25 1.20 -5.14
CA ILE A 178 -19.88 1.10 -4.65
C ILE A 178 -18.90 1.92 -5.49
N PHE A 179 -19.21 2.12 -6.78
CA PHE A 179 -18.44 2.98 -7.68
C PHE A 179 -18.90 4.43 -7.62
N PHE A 180 -20.20 4.67 -7.53
CA PHE A 180 -20.73 6.04 -7.46
C PHE A 180 -20.35 6.78 -6.18
N VAL A 181 -20.05 6.09 -5.08
CA VAL A 181 -19.59 6.73 -3.84
C VAL A 181 -18.26 7.48 -4.04
N ASN A 182 -17.44 7.10 -5.02
CA ASN A 182 -16.20 7.77 -5.36
C ASN A 182 -16.40 9.17 -5.98
N LEU A 183 -17.57 9.44 -6.58
CA LEU A 183 -17.84 10.71 -7.26
C LEU A 183 -17.82 11.92 -6.30
N PRO A 184 -18.61 11.94 -5.22
CA PRO A 184 -18.60 13.07 -4.30
C PRO A 184 -17.23 13.21 -3.60
N ILE A 185 -16.57 12.11 -3.27
CA ILE A 185 -15.26 12.11 -2.61
C ILE A 185 -14.20 12.69 -3.56
N GLY A 186 -14.12 12.17 -4.78
CA GLY A 186 -13.15 12.61 -5.79
C GLY A 186 -13.40 14.02 -6.27
N ALA A 187 -14.68 14.42 -6.46
CA ALA A 187 -15.02 15.80 -6.80
C ALA A 187 -14.61 16.79 -5.71
N ALA A 188 -14.86 16.47 -4.43
CA ALA A 188 -14.40 17.29 -3.31
C ALA A 188 -12.87 17.38 -3.26
N ALA A 189 -12.17 16.23 -3.35
CA ALA A 189 -10.72 16.18 -3.37
C ALA A 189 -10.12 16.97 -4.55
N PHE A 190 -10.71 16.90 -5.74
CA PHE A 190 -10.29 17.65 -6.92
C PHE A 190 -10.48 19.15 -6.75
N PHE A 191 -11.68 19.58 -6.35
CA PHE A 191 -12.01 21.00 -6.21
C PHE A 191 -11.15 21.68 -5.13
N PHE A 192 -11.05 21.08 -3.95
CA PHE A 192 -10.22 21.62 -2.88
C PHE A 192 -8.73 21.45 -3.17
N GLY A 193 -8.31 20.34 -3.79
CA GLY A 193 -6.93 20.10 -4.19
C GLY A 193 -6.40 21.14 -5.17
N ARG A 194 -7.24 21.53 -6.16
CA ARG A 194 -6.88 22.60 -7.10
C ARG A 194 -6.58 23.93 -6.40
N ARG A 195 -7.27 24.23 -5.29
CA ARG A 195 -7.11 25.50 -4.55
C ARG A 195 -6.06 25.44 -3.44
N LEU A 196 -5.94 24.31 -2.77
CA LEU A 196 -5.20 24.21 -1.52
C LEU A 196 -3.82 23.57 -1.65
N ILE A 197 -3.59 22.68 -2.60
CA ILE A 197 -2.26 22.07 -2.80
C ILE A 197 -1.35 23.10 -3.48
N VAL A 198 -0.12 23.25 -2.97
CA VAL A 198 0.89 24.14 -3.58
C VAL A 198 1.25 23.63 -4.97
N GLU A 199 1.31 24.53 -5.93
CA GLU A 199 1.79 24.24 -7.26
C GLU A 199 3.32 24.13 -7.20
N ASN A 200 3.84 22.97 -7.56
CA ASN A 200 5.25 22.80 -7.80
C ASN A 200 5.48 22.72 -9.30
N GLU A 201 6.38 23.52 -9.79
CA GLU A 201 6.83 23.42 -11.17
C GLU A 201 7.62 22.11 -11.31
N GLY A 202 7.23 21.28 -12.27
CA GLY A 202 7.96 20.05 -12.58
C GLY A 202 9.34 20.37 -13.13
N LEU A 203 10.24 19.38 -13.11
CA LEU A 203 11.60 19.48 -13.66
C LEU A 203 11.61 19.79 -15.17
N GLY A 204 10.46 19.62 -15.84
CA GLY A 204 10.31 19.83 -17.27
C GLY A 204 10.88 18.67 -18.11
N VAL A 205 10.43 18.60 -19.36
CA VAL A 205 10.84 17.54 -20.32
C VAL A 205 12.30 17.65 -20.77
N ALA A 206 12.92 18.82 -20.53
CA ALA A 206 14.30 19.09 -20.94
C ALA A 206 15.34 18.24 -20.18
N GLU A 207 15.05 17.73 -19.01
CA GLU A 207 15.95 16.84 -18.25
C GLU A 207 15.97 15.40 -18.77
N GLY A 208 15.19 15.09 -19.80
CA GLY A 208 15.11 13.75 -20.40
C GLY A 208 14.21 12.82 -19.60
N ILE A 209 13.25 12.24 -20.28
CA ILE A 209 12.39 11.18 -19.73
C ILE A 209 12.98 9.85 -20.12
N ASP A 210 13.26 9.01 -19.17
CA ASP A 210 13.59 7.62 -19.45
C ASP A 210 12.32 6.82 -19.82
N TRP A 211 11.86 7.06 -21.06
CA TRP A 211 10.70 6.34 -21.59
C TRP A 211 10.94 4.84 -21.71
N LEU A 212 12.16 4.45 -22.08
CA LEU A 212 12.47 3.04 -22.30
C LEU A 212 12.53 2.28 -20.97
N GLY A 213 13.19 2.83 -19.95
CA GLY A 213 13.17 2.25 -18.61
C GLY A 213 11.74 2.16 -18.04
N SER A 214 10.92 3.23 -18.21
CA SER A 214 9.51 3.22 -17.81
C SER A 214 8.71 2.10 -18.49
N ILE A 215 8.87 1.92 -19.79
CA ILE A 215 8.18 0.88 -20.55
C ILE A 215 8.65 -0.51 -20.11
N LEU A 216 9.96 -0.70 -19.94
CA LEU A 216 10.53 -1.99 -19.58
C LEU A 216 10.04 -2.45 -18.19
N VAL A 217 10.11 -1.60 -17.16
CA VAL A 217 9.67 -1.96 -15.82
C VAL A 217 8.16 -2.14 -15.74
N THR A 218 7.38 -1.32 -16.45
CA THR A 218 5.93 -1.44 -16.53
C THR A 218 5.52 -2.74 -17.22
N ALA A 219 6.12 -3.05 -18.37
CA ALA A 219 5.85 -4.29 -19.11
C ALA A 219 6.28 -5.53 -18.30
N ALA A 220 7.45 -5.50 -17.66
CA ALA A 220 7.90 -6.57 -16.78
C ALA A 220 6.92 -6.83 -15.65
N SER A 221 6.44 -5.77 -14.99
CA SER A 221 5.48 -5.85 -13.88
C SER A 221 4.12 -6.39 -14.34
N ILE A 222 3.57 -5.88 -15.46
CA ILE A 222 2.31 -6.37 -16.03
C ILE A 222 2.39 -7.87 -16.33
N ILE A 223 3.44 -8.28 -17.06
CA ILE A 223 3.63 -9.67 -17.47
C ILE A 223 3.85 -10.58 -16.27
N GLY A 224 4.63 -10.13 -15.28
CA GLY A 224 4.88 -10.88 -14.04
C GLY A 224 3.61 -11.09 -13.21
N ILE A 225 2.85 -10.03 -12.96
CA ILE A 225 1.58 -10.12 -12.21
C ILE A 225 0.56 -10.97 -12.98
N TYR A 226 0.46 -10.79 -14.30
CA TYR A 226 -0.40 -11.60 -15.15
C TYR A 226 -0.06 -13.09 -15.07
N ALA A 227 1.24 -13.45 -15.11
CA ALA A 227 1.68 -14.84 -14.96
C ALA A 227 1.23 -15.42 -13.62
N LEU A 228 1.40 -14.69 -12.51
CA LEU A 228 1.00 -15.14 -11.18
C LEU A 228 -0.51 -15.38 -11.07
N ILE A 229 -1.32 -14.49 -11.63
CA ILE A 229 -2.79 -14.63 -11.64
C ILE A 229 -3.23 -15.87 -12.45
N LYS A 230 -2.47 -16.21 -13.51
CA LYS A 230 -2.80 -17.35 -14.40
C LYS A 230 -2.26 -18.70 -13.92
N ILE A 231 -1.47 -18.76 -12.84
CA ILE A 231 -0.96 -20.02 -12.28
C ILE A 231 -2.05 -21.05 -11.98
N PRO A 232 -3.24 -20.71 -11.40
CA PRO A 232 -4.30 -21.68 -11.17
C PRO A 232 -4.79 -22.39 -12.44
N GLU A 233 -4.75 -21.69 -13.58
CA GLU A 233 -5.17 -22.28 -14.87
C GLU A 233 -4.04 -23.06 -15.57
N TRP A 234 -2.80 -22.60 -15.46
CA TRP A 234 -1.66 -23.10 -16.22
C TRP A 234 -0.75 -24.04 -15.41
N GLY A 235 -0.90 -24.07 -14.08
CA GLY A 235 -0.03 -24.79 -13.15
C GLY A 235 1.32 -24.10 -12.92
N TRP A 236 1.93 -24.33 -11.77
CA TRP A 236 3.23 -23.74 -11.38
C TRP A 236 4.39 -24.12 -12.32
N THR A 237 4.40 -25.33 -12.82
CA THR A 237 5.45 -25.89 -13.70
C THR A 237 5.06 -25.89 -15.17
N GLY A 238 3.91 -25.33 -15.51
CA GLY A 238 3.42 -25.25 -16.87
C GLY A 238 4.36 -24.47 -17.78
N GLY A 239 4.62 -24.95 -18.99
CA GLY A 239 5.51 -24.30 -19.95
C GLY A 239 5.10 -22.85 -20.26
N ARG A 240 3.79 -22.55 -20.23
CA ARG A 240 3.25 -21.18 -20.38
C ARG A 240 3.63 -20.31 -19.18
N THR A 241 3.44 -20.79 -17.96
CA THR A 241 3.78 -20.09 -16.71
C THR A 241 5.27 -19.75 -16.69
N LEU A 242 6.13 -20.76 -16.92
CA LEU A 242 7.57 -20.58 -16.92
C LEU A 242 8.03 -19.63 -18.04
N GLY A 243 7.41 -19.71 -19.22
CA GLY A 243 7.72 -18.83 -20.34
C GLY A 243 7.36 -17.36 -20.06
N VAL A 244 6.18 -17.11 -19.49
CA VAL A 244 5.70 -15.75 -19.17
C VAL A 244 6.47 -15.16 -17.98
N ILE A 245 6.76 -15.95 -16.93
CA ILE A 245 7.65 -15.53 -15.84
C ILE A 245 9.06 -15.25 -16.37
N GLY A 246 9.60 -16.12 -17.24
CA GLY A 246 10.90 -15.92 -17.89
C GLY A 246 10.94 -14.65 -18.71
N ALA A 247 9.88 -14.34 -19.46
CA ALA A 247 9.78 -13.08 -20.21
C ALA A 247 9.75 -11.86 -19.27
N SER A 248 9.00 -11.91 -18.17
CA SER A 248 8.99 -10.85 -17.14
C SER A 248 10.38 -10.62 -16.54
N LEU A 249 11.08 -11.69 -16.16
CA LEU A 249 12.44 -11.63 -15.61
C LEU A 249 13.45 -11.12 -16.63
N ALA A 250 13.31 -11.49 -17.91
CA ALA A 250 14.16 -10.99 -18.99
C ALA A 250 13.97 -9.48 -19.21
N LEU A 251 12.72 -9.00 -19.18
CA LEU A 251 12.42 -7.57 -19.26
C LEU A 251 12.94 -6.80 -18.04
N LEU A 252 12.84 -7.39 -16.84
CA LEU A 252 13.39 -6.79 -15.63
C LEU A 252 14.93 -6.72 -15.70
N ALA A 253 15.59 -7.77 -16.19
CA ALA A 253 17.02 -7.77 -16.42
C ALA A 253 17.44 -6.73 -17.49
N ALA A 254 16.65 -6.61 -18.57
CA ALA A 254 16.86 -5.58 -19.59
C ALA A 254 16.67 -4.17 -18.99
N PHE A 255 15.66 -3.96 -18.14
CA PHE A 255 15.47 -2.71 -17.40
C PHE A 255 16.71 -2.38 -16.56
N VAL A 256 17.18 -3.31 -15.71
CA VAL A 256 18.36 -3.10 -14.86
C VAL A 256 19.61 -2.82 -15.71
N ALA A 257 19.82 -3.56 -16.79
CA ALA A 257 20.95 -3.35 -17.70
C ALA A 257 20.88 -2.00 -18.44
N PHE A 258 19.70 -1.54 -18.79
CA PHE A 258 19.47 -0.25 -19.40
C PHE A 258 19.67 0.90 -18.41
N GLU A 259 19.06 0.79 -17.23
CA GLU A 259 19.12 1.75 -16.14
C GLU A 259 20.56 1.98 -15.65
N SER A 260 21.39 0.91 -15.65
CA SER A 260 22.81 1.01 -15.28
C SER A 260 23.66 1.85 -16.26
N ARG A 261 23.14 2.15 -17.46
CA ARG A 261 23.82 2.91 -18.51
C ARG A 261 23.20 4.28 -18.79
N THR A 262 22.00 4.51 -18.25
CA THR A 262 21.25 5.75 -18.50
C THR A 262 21.77 6.89 -17.61
N ARG A 263 21.91 8.10 -18.19
CA ARG A 263 22.38 9.28 -17.44
C ARG A 263 21.38 9.79 -16.40
N ASN A 264 20.07 9.70 -16.71
CA ASN A 264 18.98 10.14 -15.84
C ASN A 264 18.05 8.94 -15.56
N PRO A 265 18.49 7.96 -14.74
CA PRO A 265 17.72 6.77 -14.47
C PRO A 265 16.44 7.09 -13.68
N ILE A 266 15.35 6.31 -13.91
CA ILE A 266 14.13 6.39 -13.10
C ILE A 266 14.44 5.95 -11.69
N MET A 267 15.26 4.90 -11.55
CA MET A 267 15.68 4.34 -10.27
C MET A 267 17.20 4.16 -10.29
N PRO A 268 17.98 5.11 -9.75
CA PRO A 268 19.43 4.94 -9.65
C PRO A 268 19.76 3.66 -8.89
N LEU A 269 20.41 2.72 -9.57
CA LEU A 269 20.76 1.40 -9.02
C LEU A 269 21.68 1.49 -7.80
N ARG A 270 22.37 2.62 -7.60
CA ARG A 270 23.17 2.89 -6.38
C ARG A 270 22.33 2.77 -5.10
N ILE A 271 21.03 3.11 -5.14
CA ILE A 271 20.11 3.00 -3.99
C ILE A 271 19.86 1.53 -3.63
N LEU A 272 19.84 0.63 -4.62
CA LEU A 272 19.75 -0.81 -4.37
C LEU A 272 21.04 -1.40 -3.77
N GLY A 273 22.13 -0.63 -3.74
CA GLY A 273 23.36 -0.99 -3.02
C GLY A 273 23.28 -0.76 -1.52
N ASP A 274 22.30 0.04 -1.06
CA ASP A 274 22.07 0.26 0.36
C ASP A 274 21.41 -0.96 1.01
N ARG A 275 22.15 -1.61 1.90
CA ARG A 275 21.69 -2.83 2.57
C ARG A 275 20.51 -2.57 3.50
N SER A 276 20.49 -1.42 4.18
CA SER A 276 19.43 -1.05 5.11
C SER A 276 18.12 -0.83 4.35
N LEU A 277 18.17 -0.11 3.24
CA LEU A 277 16.99 0.13 2.39
C LEU A 277 16.44 -1.17 1.78
N VAL A 278 17.31 -2.00 1.18
CA VAL A 278 16.89 -3.25 0.53
C VAL A 278 16.34 -4.24 1.57
N ALA A 279 17.02 -4.42 2.70
CA ALA A 279 16.56 -5.33 3.74
C ALA A 279 15.25 -4.84 4.38
N SER A 280 15.10 -3.54 4.61
CA SER A 280 13.84 -2.95 5.11
C SER A 280 12.69 -3.14 4.12
N ASN A 281 12.94 -3.00 2.81
CA ASN A 281 11.94 -3.25 1.77
C ASN A 281 11.53 -4.73 1.71
N LEU A 282 12.46 -5.68 1.88
CA LEU A 282 12.14 -7.10 1.96
C LEU A 282 11.28 -7.43 3.19
N VAL A 283 11.67 -6.94 4.37
CA VAL A 283 10.90 -7.11 5.61
C VAL A 283 9.50 -6.52 5.45
N ARG A 284 9.41 -5.32 4.88
CA ARG A 284 8.14 -4.65 4.57
C ARG A 284 7.31 -5.47 3.59
N GLY A 285 7.93 -6.03 2.56
CA GLY A 285 7.27 -6.87 1.57
C GLY A 285 6.58 -8.08 2.21
N PHE A 286 7.25 -8.78 3.10
CA PHE A 286 6.67 -9.91 3.82
C PHE A 286 5.52 -9.50 4.74
N LEU A 287 5.66 -8.38 5.46
CA LEU A 287 4.59 -7.84 6.29
C LEU A 287 3.36 -7.45 5.46
N VAL A 288 3.58 -6.71 4.38
CA VAL A 288 2.51 -6.24 3.48
C VAL A 288 1.79 -7.41 2.83
N THR A 289 2.51 -8.44 2.39
CA THR A 289 1.93 -9.69 1.89
C THR A 289 0.97 -10.30 2.93
N GLY A 290 1.39 -10.41 4.18
CA GLY A 290 0.54 -10.92 5.27
C GLY A 290 -0.71 -10.06 5.50
N ALA A 291 -0.56 -8.72 5.50
CA ALA A 291 -1.67 -7.79 5.69
C ALA A 291 -2.72 -7.89 4.59
N PHE A 292 -2.31 -7.73 3.33
CA PHE A 292 -3.22 -7.75 2.20
C PHE A 292 -3.89 -9.12 2.03
N SER A 293 -3.13 -10.19 2.24
CA SER A 293 -3.71 -11.54 2.22
C SER A 293 -4.73 -11.73 3.33
N THR A 294 -4.52 -11.16 4.52
CA THR A 294 -5.51 -11.22 5.59
C THR A 294 -6.76 -10.42 5.24
N PHE A 295 -6.64 -9.23 4.66
CA PHE A 295 -7.82 -8.49 4.21
C PHE A 295 -8.62 -9.27 3.17
N PHE A 296 -7.98 -9.89 2.20
CA PHE A 296 -8.65 -10.60 1.12
C PHE A 296 -9.09 -12.01 1.53
N LEU A 297 -8.14 -12.89 1.88
CA LEU A 297 -8.44 -14.29 2.24
C LEU A 297 -9.19 -14.39 3.57
N GLY A 298 -8.91 -13.48 4.51
CA GLY A 298 -9.64 -13.39 5.77
C GLY A 298 -11.10 -12.97 5.57
N ALA A 299 -11.38 -12.04 4.65
CA ALA A 299 -12.74 -11.68 4.28
C ALA A 299 -13.47 -12.87 3.66
N LEU A 300 -12.83 -13.57 2.70
CA LEU A 300 -13.39 -14.77 2.08
C LEU A 300 -13.63 -15.90 3.09
N TYR A 301 -12.72 -16.09 4.05
CA TYR A 301 -12.89 -17.07 5.12
C TYR A 301 -14.10 -16.71 5.99
N LEU A 302 -14.25 -15.46 6.40
CA LEU A 302 -15.40 -15.00 7.19
C LEU A 302 -16.72 -15.17 6.41
N GLU A 303 -16.72 -14.90 5.10
CA GLU A 303 -17.89 -15.04 4.24
C GLU A 303 -18.24 -16.49 3.96
N HIS A 304 -17.31 -17.27 3.39
CA HIS A 304 -17.60 -18.61 2.88
C HIS A 304 -17.61 -19.68 3.96
N VAL A 305 -16.73 -19.57 4.96
CA VAL A 305 -16.61 -20.57 6.03
C VAL A 305 -17.47 -20.19 7.23
N ARG A 306 -17.39 -18.92 7.67
CA ARG A 306 -18.11 -18.44 8.87
C ARG A 306 -19.51 -17.92 8.56
N ARG A 307 -19.85 -17.77 7.28
CA ARG A 307 -21.17 -17.27 6.81
C ARG A 307 -21.52 -15.88 7.35
N PHE A 308 -20.50 -15.05 7.59
CA PHE A 308 -20.71 -13.65 7.97
C PHE A 308 -21.25 -12.86 6.78
N ASP A 309 -22.18 -11.98 7.06
CA ASP A 309 -22.61 -10.99 6.07
C ASP A 309 -21.56 -9.88 5.92
N ALA A 310 -21.73 -9.05 4.89
CA ALA A 310 -20.78 -8.00 4.57
C ALA A 310 -20.59 -6.96 5.71
N ILE A 311 -21.64 -6.66 6.46
CA ILE A 311 -21.57 -5.74 7.61
C ILE A 311 -20.78 -6.39 8.74
N GLN A 312 -21.03 -7.64 9.01
CA GLN A 312 -20.30 -8.42 10.04
C GLN A 312 -18.83 -8.53 9.71
N ILE A 313 -18.47 -8.73 8.42
CA ILE A 313 -17.07 -8.75 7.96
C ILE A 313 -16.41 -7.38 8.20
N GLY A 314 -17.07 -6.29 7.80
CA GLY A 314 -16.56 -4.94 8.05
C GLY A 314 -16.33 -4.64 9.52
N LEU A 315 -17.28 -5.00 10.38
CA LEU A 315 -17.16 -4.86 11.83
C LEU A 315 -16.05 -5.76 12.40
N ALA A 316 -15.88 -6.97 11.88
CA ALA A 316 -14.81 -7.86 12.31
C ALA A 316 -13.42 -7.24 12.06
N PHE A 317 -13.19 -6.66 10.89
CA PHE A 317 -11.92 -6.01 10.57
C PHE A 317 -11.67 -4.71 11.35
N MET A 318 -12.67 -4.13 12.01
CA MET A 318 -12.47 -2.97 12.89
C MET A 318 -11.48 -3.27 14.03
N ALA A 319 -11.41 -4.52 14.52
CA ALA A 319 -10.42 -4.90 15.53
C ALA A 319 -8.99 -4.62 15.07
N MET A 320 -8.66 -4.99 13.82
CA MET A 320 -7.36 -4.72 13.20
C MET A 320 -7.14 -3.22 12.98
N SER A 321 -8.14 -2.51 12.46
CA SER A 321 -8.03 -1.09 12.14
C SER A 321 -7.88 -0.22 13.37
N VAL A 322 -8.64 -0.49 14.44
CA VAL A 322 -8.54 0.25 15.71
C VAL A 322 -7.18 0.00 16.37
N ALA A 323 -6.69 -1.24 16.36
CA ALA A 323 -5.38 -1.57 16.89
C ALA A 323 -4.25 -0.86 16.11
N LEU A 324 -4.31 -0.88 14.76
CA LEU A 324 -3.38 -0.18 13.90
C LEU A 324 -3.42 1.34 14.14
N ALA A 325 -4.61 1.92 14.24
CA ALA A 325 -4.81 3.33 14.52
C ALA A 325 -4.23 3.73 15.89
N ALA A 326 -4.48 2.94 16.93
CA ALA A 326 -3.93 3.17 18.26
C ALA A 326 -2.39 3.17 18.25
N MET A 327 -1.79 2.22 17.55
CA MET A 327 -0.34 2.17 17.38
C MET A 327 0.19 3.40 16.63
N SER A 328 -0.47 3.79 15.53
CA SER A 328 -0.10 4.98 14.72
C SER A 328 -0.31 6.29 15.47
N ALA A 329 -1.26 6.36 16.43
CA ALA A 329 -1.53 7.55 17.25
C ALA A 329 -0.43 7.89 18.28
N GLY A 330 0.75 7.26 18.18
CA GLY A 330 1.92 7.59 18.99
C GLY A 330 2.39 6.49 19.93
N ILE A 331 1.66 5.37 20.05
CA ILE A 331 2.14 4.22 20.86
C ILE A 331 3.42 3.67 20.25
N SER A 332 3.48 3.48 18.94
CA SER A 332 4.68 3.00 18.24
C SER A 332 5.87 3.94 18.46
N ALA A 333 5.68 5.25 18.37
CA ALA A 333 6.74 6.23 18.66
C ALA A 333 7.28 6.13 20.10
N ARG A 334 6.39 5.94 21.08
CA ARG A 334 6.79 5.72 22.49
C ARG A 334 7.55 4.41 22.67
N LEU A 335 7.17 3.34 21.96
CA LEU A 335 7.88 2.07 21.98
C LEU A 335 9.26 2.21 21.36
N VAL A 336 9.39 2.93 20.23
CA VAL A 336 10.68 3.24 19.60
C VAL A 336 11.57 4.04 20.55
N ALA A 337 11.05 5.08 21.19
CA ALA A 337 11.80 5.90 22.15
C ALA A 337 12.27 5.08 23.37
N ARG A 338 11.45 4.11 23.83
CA ARG A 338 11.78 3.32 25.04
C ARG A 338 12.66 2.10 24.76
N PHE A 339 12.45 1.41 23.66
CA PHE A 339 13.09 0.11 23.35
C PHE A 339 14.02 0.16 22.15
N GLY A 340 14.05 1.27 21.44
CA GLY A 340 14.76 1.45 20.18
C GLY A 340 14.00 0.90 18.96
N PRO A 341 14.39 1.34 17.75
CA PRO A 341 13.67 1.00 16.52
C PRO A 341 13.70 -0.50 16.20
N LYS A 342 14.84 -1.16 16.32
CA LYS A 342 15.00 -2.58 15.99
C LYS A 342 14.17 -3.51 16.88
N ARG A 343 14.15 -3.28 18.19
CA ARG A 343 13.36 -4.11 19.12
C ARG A 343 11.86 -3.91 18.90
N THR A 344 11.44 -2.67 18.66
CA THR A 344 10.04 -2.35 18.34
C THR A 344 9.62 -3.01 17.04
N LEU A 345 10.46 -2.98 16.01
CA LEU A 345 10.22 -3.66 14.74
C LEU A 345 10.04 -5.17 14.92
N VAL A 346 10.98 -5.82 15.59
CA VAL A 346 10.93 -7.29 15.84
C VAL A 346 9.67 -7.65 16.65
N GLY A 347 9.34 -6.90 17.70
CA GLY A 347 8.11 -7.09 18.48
C GLY A 347 6.85 -6.92 17.64
N GLY A 348 6.83 -5.92 16.74
CA GLY A 348 5.73 -5.71 15.80
C GLY A 348 5.56 -6.88 14.84
N ILE A 349 6.65 -7.33 14.19
CA ILE A 349 6.58 -8.49 13.29
C ILE A 349 6.13 -9.75 14.05
N ALA A 350 6.65 -9.99 15.27
CA ALA A 350 6.25 -11.13 16.10
C ALA A 350 4.74 -11.11 16.44
N SER A 351 4.19 -9.92 16.72
CA SER A 351 2.74 -9.75 16.90
C SER A 351 1.96 -10.11 15.63
N ALA A 352 2.42 -9.65 14.45
CA ALA A 352 1.80 -9.99 13.17
C ALA A 352 1.85 -11.51 12.89
N VAL A 353 3.00 -12.15 13.13
CA VAL A 353 3.17 -13.61 13.03
C VAL A 353 2.18 -14.34 13.93
N ALA A 354 2.04 -13.93 15.20
CA ALA A 354 1.09 -14.53 16.13
C ALA A 354 -0.36 -14.41 15.61
N GLY A 355 -0.74 -13.25 15.07
CA GLY A 355 -2.05 -13.05 14.44
C GLY A 355 -2.29 -13.98 13.25
N LEU A 356 -1.32 -14.11 12.34
CA LEU A 356 -1.39 -15.01 11.19
C LEU A 356 -1.47 -16.49 11.60
N LEU A 357 -0.74 -16.89 12.66
CA LEU A 357 -0.81 -18.25 13.20
C LEU A 357 -2.18 -18.56 13.82
N ILE A 358 -2.85 -17.58 14.44
CA ILE A 358 -4.23 -17.75 14.91
C ILE A 358 -5.14 -18.04 13.71
N PHE A 359 -5.03 -17.28 12.63
CA PHE A 359 -5.82 -17.50 11.41
C PHE A 359 -5.47 -18.82 10.71
N SER A 360 -4.22 -19.26 10.76
CA SER A 360 -3.81 -20.55 10.18
C SER A 360 -4.39 -21.77 10.90
N GLN A 361 -5.05 -21.60 12.04
CA GLN A 361 -5.69 -22.65 12.83
C GLN A 361 -7.20 -22.44 12.98
N ALA A 362 -7.74 -21.39 12.39
CA ALA A 362 -9.13 -21.01 12.54
C ALA A 362 -10.07 -21.88 11.68
N GLY A 363 -10.71 -22.88 12.26
CA GLY A 363 -11.66 -23.78 11.60
C GLY A 363 -13.09 -23.26 11.55
N GLU A 364 -14.02 -24.08 11.01
CA GLU A 364 -15.44 -23.74 10.82
C GLU A 364 -16.15 -23.26 12.10
N HIS A 365 -15.76 -23.78 13.25
CA HIS A 365 -16.41 -23.50 14.53
C HIS A 365 -15.62 -22.54 15.41
N THR A 366 -14.52 -21.98 14.94
CA THR A 366 -13.71 -21.04 15.71
C THR A 366 -14.52 -19.80 16.02
N PRO A 367 -14.75 -19.43 17.30
CA PRO A 367 -15.54 -18.26 17.64
C PRO A 367 -14.83 -16.98 17.22
N TYR A 368 -15.60 -15.99 16.76
CA TYR A 368 -15.02 -14.69 16.45
C TYR A 368 -14.37 -14.09 17.69
N PHE A 369 -15.13 -13.98 18.78
CA PHE A 369 -14.58 -13.54 20.07
C PHE A 369 -14.37 -14.76 20.98
N PRO A 370 -13.20 -14.89 21.62
CA PRO A 370 -12.05 -13.96 21.60
C PRO A 370 -11.00 -14.23 20.50
N VAL A 371 -11.08 -15.37 19.79
CA VAL A 371 -9.95 -15.92 19.01
C VAL A 371 -9.63 -15.09 17.78
N MET A 372 -10.58 -14.92 16.86
CA MET A 372 -10.35 -14.15 15.63
C MET A 372 -10.15 -12.66 15.91
N PHE A 373 -10.91 -12.13 16.89
CA PHE A 373 -10.71 -10.76 17.38
C PHE A 373 -9.27 -10.53 17.83
N ALA A 374 -8.71 -11.44 18.64
CA ALA A 374 -7.32 -11.36 19.07
C ALA A 374 -6.34 -11.46 17.91
N GLY A 375 -6.60 -12.36 16.94
CA GLY A 375 -5.79 -12.48 15.73
C GLY A 375 -5.73 -11.19 14.93
N LEU A 376 -6.89 -10.57 14.65
CA LEU A 376 -6.99 -9.30 13.93
C LEU A 376 -6.35 -8.15 14.71
N ALA A 377 -6.56 -8.09 16.03
CA ALA A 377 -5.94 -7.07 16.88
C ALA A 377 -4.41 -7.19 16.90
N LEU A 378 -3.86 -8.41 17.00
CA LEU A 378 -2.43 -8.68 16.94
C LEU A 378 -1.82 -8.29 15.58
N LEU A 379 -2.53 -8.52 14.48
CA LEU A 379 -2.13 -8.04 13.16
C LEU A 379 -2.07 -6.52 13.12
N GLY A 380 -3.12 -5.83 13.59
CA GLY A 380 -3.16 -4.37 13.66
C GLY A 380 -2.03 -3.78 14.51
N ILE A 381 -1.77 -4.36 15.69
CA ILE A 381 -0.63 -4.00 16.55
C ILE A 381 0.67 -4.23 15.78
N GLY A 382 0.82 -5.38 15.13
CA GLY A 382 2.02 -5.77 14.42
C GLY A 382 2.41 -4.79 13.32
N PHE A 383 1.46 -4.47 12.44
CA PHE A 383 1.67 -3.51 11.35
C PHE A 383 1.92 -2.08 11.87
N GLY A 384 1.14 -1.65 12.85
CA GLY A 384 1.27 -0.32 13.44
C GLY A 384 2.59 -0.13 14.19
N ALA A 385 3.08 -1.15 14.88
CA ALA A 385 4.36 -1.11 15.58
C ALA A 385 5.57 -1.19 14.63
N ALA A 386 5.47 -1.99 13.54
CA ALA A 386 6.59 -2.23 12.65
C ALA A 386 6.84 -1.12 11.62
N ASN A 387 5.80 -0.40 11.18
CA ASN A 387 5.91 0.57 10.08
C ASN A 387 6.85 1.76 10.38
N PRO A 388 6.71 2.50 11.51
CA PRO A 388 7.59 3.64 11.80
C PRO A 388 9.07 3.25 11.89
N PRO A 389 9.48 2.22 12.67
CA PRO A 389 10.90 1.86 12.73
C PRO A 389 11.44 1.32 11.40
N LEU A 390 10.61 0.65 10.56
CA LEU A 390 11.04 0.27 9.22
C LEU A 390 11.33 1.48 8.33
N MET A 391 10.54 2.54 8.46
CA MET A 391 10.77 3.77 7.69
C MET A 391 12.04 4.48 8.16
N MET A 392 12.27 4.55 9.47
CA MET A 392 13.48 5.14 10.05
C MET A 392 14.72 4.38 9.56
N ILE A 393 14.78 3.07 9.75
CA ILE A 393 15.93 2.24 9.34
C ILE A 393 16.15 2.26 7.82
N ALA A 394 15.07 2.29 7.02
CA ALA A 394 15.19 2.32 5.57
C ALA A 394 15.79 3.62 5.03
N LEU A 395 15.66 4.73 5.73
CA LEU A 395 16.12 6.06 5.30
C LEU A 395 17.38 6.53 6.04
N GLU A 396 17.88 5.78 7.01
CA GLU A 396 19.00 6.15 7.87
C GLU A 396 20.27 6.49 7.08
N ASP A 397 20.67 5.60 6.15
CA ASP A 397 21.89 5.75 5.35
C ASP A 397 21.63 6.52 4.02
N VAL A 398 20.39 6.98 3.77
CA VAL A 398 20.01 7.62 2.51
C VAL A 398 20.26 9.11 2.54
N PRO A 399 21.12 9.65 1.65
CA PRO A 399 21.35 11.09 1.57
C PRO A 399 20.04 11.87 1.37
N ALA A 400 19.92 13.06 1.97
CA ALA A 400 18.73 13.90 1.88
C ALA A 400 18.31 14.20 0.42
N ALA A 401 19.27 14.30 -0.50
CA ALA A 401 19.03 14.47 -1.94
C ALA A 401 18.30 13.27 -2.57
N ASP A 402 18.47 12.06 -2.03
CA ASP A 402 17.90 10.81 -2.53
C ASP A 402 16.66 10.34 -1.73
N ALA A 403 16.30 11.04 -0.66
CA ALA A 403 15.19 10.64 0.24
C ALA A 403 13.84 10.50 -0.49
N GLY A 404 13.56 11.38 -1.47
CA GLY A 404 12.37 11.27 -2.30
C GLY A 404 12.34 10.00 -3.15
N LEU A 405 13.48 9.62 -3.70
CA LEU A 405 13.65 8.44 -4.52
C LEU A 405 13.57 7.15 -3.68
N ALA A 406 14.20 7.14 -2.50
CA ALA A 406 14.08 6.03 -1.55
C ALA A 406 12.62 5.84 -1.10
N SER A 407 11.90 6.93 -0.80
CA SER A 407 10.47 6.87 -0.47
C SER A 407 9.62 6.32 -1.61
N GLY A 408 9.94 6.69 -2.86
CA GLY A 408 9.31 6.13 -4.06
C GLY A 408 9.56 4.62 -4.18
N THR A 409 10.79 4.18 -3.97
CA THR A 409 11.19 2.76 -3.99
C THR A 409 10.45 1.96 -2.90
N ILE A 410 10.31 2.52 -1.71
CA ILE A 410 9.53 1.93 -0.61
C ILE A 410 8.08 1.75 -1.03
N GLN A 411 7.46 2.78 -1.63
CA GLN A 411 6.06 2.72 -2.05
C GLN A 411 5.82 1.68 -3.14
N VAL A 412 6.74 1.57 -4.10
CA VAL A 412 6.69 0.53 -5.15
C VAL A 412 6.82 -0.86 -4.53
N SER A 413 7.77 -1.06 -3.59
CA SER A 413 7.94 -2.33 -2.89
C SER A 413 6.67 -2.76 -2.16
N ILE A 414 5.95 -1.83 -1.52
CA ILE A 414 4.66 -2.09 -0.87
C ILE A 414 3.65 -2.64 -1.88
N GLN A 415 3.46 -1.95 -3.00
CA GLN A 415 2.43 -2.30 -3.97
C GLN A 415 2.76 -3.60 -4.72
N LEU A 416 4.02 -3.77 -5.10
CA LEU A 416 4.47 -4.99 -5.77
C LEU A 416 4.35 -6.20 -4.83
N SER A 417 4.77 -6.06 -3.58
CA SER A 417 4.65 -7.13 -2.58
C SER A 417 3.20 -7.48 -2.26
N ALA A 418 2.30 -6.48 -2.22
CA ALA A 418 0.88 -6.72 -2.05
C ALA A 418 0.31 -7.55 -3.22
N ALA A 419 0.59 -7.15 -4.47
CA ALA A 419 0.09 -7.82 -5.66
C ALA A 419 0.65 -9.25 -5.79
N VAL A 420 1.99 -9.38 -5.72
CA VAL A 420 2.67 -10.69 -5.83
C VAL A 420 2.27 -11.61 -4.69
N GLY A 421 2.25 -11.09 -3.46
CA GLY A 421 1.93 -11.86 -2.27
C GLY A 421 0.49 -12.36 -2.29
N LEU A 422 -0.46 -11.49 -2.66
CA LEU A 422 -1.87 -11.86 -2.77
C LEU A 422 -2.10 -12.90 -3.87
N ALA A 423 -1.51 -12.71 -5.06
CA ALA A 423 -1.62 -13.66 -6.16
C ALA A 423 -1.02 -15.04 -5.77
N ALA A 424 0.17 -15.05 -5.17
CA ALA A 424 0.82 -16.30 -4.76
C ALA A 424 0.02 -17.04 -3.67
N LEU A 425 -0.38 -16.34 -2.61
CA LEU A 425 -1.12 -16.96 -1.50
C LEU A 425 -2.54 -17.34 -1.89
N GLY A 426 -3.20 -16.55 -2.73
CA GLY A 426 -4.50 -16.89 -3.30
C GLY A 426 -4.46 -18.14 -4.16
N THR A 427 -3.43 -18.26 -5.02
CA THR A 427 -3.19 -19.46 -5.83
C THR A 427 -2.95 -20.69 -4.96
N ILE A 428 -2.07 -20.60 -3.96
CA ILE A 428 -1.78 -21.69 -3.03
C ILE A 428 -3.05 -22.13 -2.27
N ALA A 429 -3.85 -21.15 -1.82
CA ALA A 429 -5.13 -21.42 -1.15
C ALA A 429 -6.07 -22.21 -2.08
N THR A 430 -6.21 -21.74 -3.34
CA THR A 430 -7.09 -22.37 -4.34
C THR A 430 -6.62 -23.79 -4.68
N ASP A 431 -5.32 -23.98 -4.95
CA ASP A 431 -4.76 -25.31 -5.28
C ASP A 431 -4.96 -26.29 -4.14
N ARG A 432 -4.76 -25.86 -2.89
CA ARG A 432 -4.98 -26.70 -1.72
C ARG A 432 -6.45 -27.03 -1.54
N THR A 433 -7.34 -26.06 -1.72
CA THR A 433 -8.80 -26.27 -1.67
C THR A 433 -9.23 -27.33 -2.70
N ASN A 434 -8.83 -27.17 -3.96
CA ASN A 434 -9.16 -28.12 -5.02
C ASN A 434 -8.63 -29.54 -4.75
N SER A 435 -7.44 -29.62 -4.17
CA SER A 435 -6.85 -30.91 -3.77
C SER A 435 -7.66 -31.60 -2.68
N LEU A 436 -8.13 -30.86 -1.67
CA LEU A 436 -8.93 -31.40 -0.57
C LEU A 436 -10.35 -31.79 -1.02
N GLU A 437 -10.98 -30.98 -1.89
CA GLU A 437 -12.27 -31.32 -2.51
C GLU A 437 -12.18 -32.63 -3.34
N SER A 438 -11.08 -32.74 -4.11
CA SER A 438 -10.81 -33.98 -4.89
C SER A 438 -10.56 -35.19 -4.01
N ALA A 439 -10.10 -35.01 -2.77
CA ALA A 439 -9.94 -36.06 -1.77
C ALA A 439 -11.24 -36.41 -1.02
N GLY A 440 -12.37 -35.69 -1.34
CA GLY A 440 -13.69 -35.99 -0.78
C GLY A 440 -14.04 -35.20 0.48
N GLU A 441 -13.28 -34.17 0.81
CA GLU A 441 -13.66 -33.26 1.92
C GLU A 441 -14.85 -32.39 1.54
N SER A 442 -15.59 -31.91 2.55
CA SER A 442 -16.65 -30.93 2.34
C SER A 442 -16.07 -29.62 1.83
N VAL A 443 -16.82 -28.87 1.02
CA VAL A 443 -16.39 -27.57 0.47
C VAL A 443 -15.91 -26.62 1.56
N SER A 444 -16.62 -26.59 2.70
CA SER A 444 -16.25 -25.70 3.82
C SER A 444 -14.93 -26.12 4.49
N SER A 445 -14.71 -27.44 4.66
CA SER A 445 -13.45 -27.99 5.18
C SER A 445 -12.29 -27.74 4.22
N ALA A 446 -12.51 -27.99 2.93
CA ALA A 446 -11.51 -27.78 1.88
C ALA A 446 -11.09 -26.29 1.79
N LEU A 447 -12.05 -25.36 1.81
CA LEU A 447 -11.79 -23.92 1.85
C LEU A 447 -10.98 -23.54 3.10
N SER A 448 -11.37 -24.02 4.27
CA SER A 448 -10.64 -23.80 5.52
C SER A 448 -9.19 -24.27 5.40
N GLY A 449 -8.98 -25.48 4.87
CA GLY A 449 -7.64 -26.06 4.65
C GLY A 449 -6.78 -25.24 3.68
N GLY A 450 -7.39 -24.68 2.63
CA GLY A 450 -6.73 -23.77 1.70
C GLY A 450 -6.27 -22.48 2.38
N TYR A 451 -7.16 -21.83 3.13
CA TYR A 451 -6.85 -20.59 3.86
C TYR A 451 -5.81 -20.81 4.97
N HIS A 452 -5.88 -21.94 5.70
CA HIS A 452 -4.89 -22.30 6.72
C HIS A 452 -3.48 -22.34 6.14
N LEU A 453 -3.31 -23.01 5.00
CA LEU A 453 -2.00 -23.10 4.34
C LEU A 453 -1.48 -21.73 3.91
N ALA A 454 -2.33 -20.89 3.33
CA ALA A 454 -1.95 -19.54 2.93
C ALA A 454 -1.52 -18.68 4.12
N PHE A 455 -2.28 -18.68 5.22
CA PHE A 455 -1.91 -17.92 6.43
C PHE A 455 -0.65 -18.48 7.11
N LEU A 456 -0.44 -19.79 7.08
CA LEU A 456 0.78 -20.42 7.62
C LEU A 456 2.02 -19.99 6.81
N ILE A 457 1.92 -19.95 5.48
CA ILE A 457 3.00 -19.48 4.61
C ILE A 457 3.26 -17.99 4.83
N ALA A 458 2.21 -17.18 4.95
CA ALA A 458 2.33 -15.76 5.27
C ALA A 458 3.04 -15.54 6.63
N ALA A 459 2.69 -16.34 7.65
CA ALA A 459 3.36 -16.32 8.95
C ALA A 459 4.84 -16.70 8.84
N GLY A 460 5.17 -17.74 8.06
CA GLY A 460 6.53 -18.15 7.77
C GLY A 460 7.34 -17.05 7.07
N ALA A 461 6.76 -16.40 6.05
CA ALA A 461 7.38 -15.28 5.35
C ALA A 461 7.63 -14.09 6.30
N ALA A 462 6.66 -13.74 7.14
CA ALA A 462 6.85 -12.70 8.16
C ALA A 462 7.92 -13.10 9.20
N ALA A 463 8.01 -14.37 9.59
CA ALA A 463 9.06 -14.87 10.48
C ALA A 463 10.46 -14.75 9.84
N VAL A 464 10.59 -14.99 8.53
CA VAL A 464 11.84 -14.68 7.79
C VAL A 464 12.17 -13.19 7.90
N GLY A 465 11.15 -12.32 7.86
CA GLY A 465 11.30 -10.88 8.12
C GLY A 465 11.93 -10.59 9.49
N ILE A 466 11.59 -11.35 10.54
CA ILE A 466 12.26 -11.24 11.87
C ILE A 466 13.74 -11.59 11.75
N LEU A 467 14.09 -12.66 11.06
CA LEU A 467 15.50 -13.07 10.89
C LEU A 467 16.29 -11.98 10.14
N ILE A 468 15.73 -11.42 9.06
CA ILE A 468 16.35 -10.31 8.34
C ILE A 468 16.51 -9.09 9.27
N ALA A 469 15.48 -8.74 10.05
CA ALA A 469 15.54 -7.63 10.99
C ALA A 469 16.60 -7.84 12.07
N LEU A 470 16.78 -9.06 12.56
CA LEU A 470 17.78 -9.37 13.60
C LEU A 470 19.22 -9.38 13.08
N PHE A 471 19.46 -9.97 11.90
CA PHE A 471 20.80 -10.27 11.41
C PHE A 471 21.32 -9.30 10.35
N VAL A 472 20.44 -8.63 9.60
CA VAL A 472 20.83 -7.76 8.48
C VAL A 472 20.66 -6.28 8.82
N LEU A 473 19.56 -5.90 9.49
CA LEU A 473 19.31 -4.50 9.84
C LEU A 473 20.21 -4.06 10.99
N ARG A 474 20.90 -2.95 10.81
CA ARG A 474 21.67 -2.30 11.87
C ARG A 474 20.72 -1.61 12.85
N SER A 475 21.14 -1.49 14.11
CA SER A 475 20.47 -0.62 15.08
C SER A 475 21.20 0.71 15.05
N PRO A 476 20.52 1.83 14.86
CA PRO A 476 21.12 3.13 15.15
C PRO A 476 21.64 3.09 16.59
N THR A 477 22.85 3.60 16.80
CA THR A 477 23.41 3.72 18.16
C THR A 477 22.64 4.80 18.91
N ALA A 478 22.54 4.67 20.24
CA ALA A 478 21.85 5.67 21.06
C ALA A 478 22.44 7.08 20.86
N GLN A 479 23.74 7.19 20.55
CA GLN A 479 24.41 8.44 20.22
C GLN A 479 23.97 9.05 18.87
N GLU A 480 23.67 8.23 17.86
CA GLU A 480 23.14 8.69 16.56
C GLU A 480 21.71 9.18 16.69
N VAL A 481 20.89 8.54 17.53
CA VAL A 481 19.52 8.96 17.83
C VAL A 481 19.50 10.28 18.64
N GLU A 482 20.44 10.45 19.59
CA GLU A 482 20.60 11.71 20.32
C GLU A 482 21.11 12.84 19.42
N ALA A 483 22.04 12.58 18.51
CA ALA A 483 22.53 13.57 17.55
C ALA A 483 21.45 14.03 16.57
N GLU A 484 20.57 13.12 16.07
CA GLU A 484 19.42 13.49 15.25
C GLU A 484 18.37 14.32 16.01
N ILE A 485 18.22 14.08 17.31
CA ILE A 485 17.33 14.87 18.17
C ILE A 485 17.93 16.26 18.42
N GLU A 486 19.24 16.36 18.58
CA GLU A 486 19.96 17.64 18.77
C GLU A 486 20.07 18.44 17.47
N GLU A 487 20.31 17.82 16.30
CA GLU A 487 20.27 18.52 15.00
C GLU A 487 18.85 18.96 14.59
N GLY A 488 17.81 18.31 15.08
CA GLY A 488 16.40 18.69 14.90
C GLY A 488 15.91 19.75 15.88
N ALA A 489 16.68 20.13 16.88
CA ALA A 489 16.37 21.25 17.77
C ALA A 489 16.68 22.58 17.05
N PRO A 490 15.76 23.55 17.02
CA PRO A 490 16.02 24.84 16.38
C PRO A 490 17.21 25.52 17.07
N VAL A 491 18.24 25.81 16.29
CA VAL A 491 19.41 26.63 16.67
C VAL A 491 18.92 28.06 16.95
N GLY A 492 18.21 28.28 18.05
CA GLY A 492 17.62 29.57 18.36
C GLY A 492 17.37 29.80 19.85
N VAL A 493 17.45 28.75 20.67
CA VAL A 493 17.12 28.91 22.11
C VAL A 493 18.36 29.16 22.97
N GLU A 494 19.54 28.75 22.54
CA GLU A 494 20.76 29.01 23.33
C GLU A 494 21.34 30.44 23.15
N ALA A 495 21.08 31.11 22.03
CA ALA A 495 21.51 32.52 21.86
C ALA A 495 20.69 33.49 22.71
N GLU A 496 19.40 33.22 22.89
CA GLU A 496 18.51 34.09 23.67
C GLU A 496 18.67 33.92 25.19
N SER A 497 19.07 32.73 25.64
CA SER A 497 19.37 32.48 27.06
C SER A 497 20.75 33.03 27.49
N ALA A 498 21.72 33.16 26.58
CA ALA A 498 23.02 33.72 26.84
C ALA A 498 22.95 35.26 26.89
N GLU A 499 22.11 35.91 26.08
CA GLU A 499 21.88 37.35 26.15
C GLU A 499 21.07 37.79 27.38
N LEU A 500 20.14 36.96 27.86
CA LEU A 500 19.38 37.24 29.09
C LEU A 500 20.18 37.00 30.39
N GLN A 501 21.30 36.28 30.36
CA GLN A 501 22.22 36.19 31.50
C GLN A 501 23.33 37.19 31.51
N ALA A 502 23.51 38.00 30.44
CA ALA A 502 24.52 39.02 30.31
C ALA A 502 23.97 40.44 30.48
N ALA A 503 22.65 40.59 30.68
CA ALA A 503 21.95 41.86 30.99
C ALA A 503 21.42 41.83 32.43
#